data_00e2c79a035d5dccc9267edb537ea06b
#
_entry.id   00e2c79a035d5dccc9267edb537ea06b
#
_cell.length_a   1.000
_cell.length_b   1.000
_cell.length_c   1.000
_cell.angle_alpha   90.00
_cell.angle_beta   90.00
_cell.angle_gamma   90.00
#
_symmetry.space_group_name_H-M   'P 1'
#
loop_
_entity.id
_entity.type
_entity.pdbx_description
1 polymer ?
#
loop_
_entity_poly.entity_id
_entity_poly.type
_entity_poly.pdbx_seq_one_letter_code
_entity_poly.pdbx_strand_id
1 'polypeptide(L)'
;RAKKTMKRSALMYCCRSGKRSGNLRRTIEVARKLSDSFNVTVLLGDAIPSRIEFPDNVKTVLLPSLGIDPDTNVFDISRSQELRDLIIARRNVLIREFERLKPRVVAIEDFPFRQHALRAEVIPLIERARNGVYGDALVVGMTDGILADDAERDDSYRDQTAQLLDKYFDMVIVQSDPVFARIEEFFQPQNVMQVPVYHTGFVSSESGVQPADPTIVPDTVLVSAGDGDHGGPLYRAAVEAHKILGSTLLLPMKIVTGERLPEDEWQDLVAKADGSPDLTVERTVPDISAALTAARWSVSQCEYITAVHTMQTRTPSLFVPSGNEGDRHAQIVRAQRLVYWGAGRLLLPQHLNGASLANEIHELMRFQPRRMHFDLNGAVNAANLITQAALHKDLTADIAHPASDDKRPR
;
A
#
# COMPACT_ATOMS: atom_id res chain seq x y z
N ARG A 1 -39.30 -14.15 -1.29
CA ARG A 1 -38.04 -14.75 -1.79
C ARG A 1 -37.27 -13.59 -2.44
N ALA A 2 -36.30 -12.99 -1.74
CA ALA A 2 -35.40 -11.99 -2.34
C ALA A 2 -34.64 -12.67 -3.49
N LYS A 3 -34.74 -12.15 -4.71
CA LYS A 3 -33.87 -12.55 -5.80
C LYS A 3 -32.46 -12.26 -5.37
N LYS A 4 -31.67 -13.32 -5.14
CA LYS A 4 -30.22 -13.23 -4.92
C LYS A 4 -29.65 -12.63 -6.19
N THR A 5 -29.44 -11.33 -6.23
CA THR A 5 -28.81 -10.64 -7.36
C THR A 5 -27.42 -11.26 -7.52
N MET A 6 -27.20 -11.90 -8.65
CA MET A 6 -25.91 -12.55 -8.93
C MET A 6 -24.85 -11.44 -8.99
N LYS A 7 -23.89 -11.47 -8.04
CA LYS A 7 -22.79 -10.51 -8.01
C LYS A 7 -22.00 -10.55 -9.32
N ARG A 8 -21.69 -9.40 -9.87
CA ARG A 8 -20.85 -9.27 -11.06
C ARG A 8 -19.38 -9.51 -10.71
N SER A 9 -18.57 -9.92 -11.68
CA SER A 9 -17.15 -10.12 -11.48
C SER A 9 -16.39 -8.80 -11.48
N ALA A 10 -15.44 -8.64 -10.54
CA ALA A 10 -14.46 -7.58 -10.55
C ALA A 10 -13.05 -8.18 -10.50
N LEU A 11 -12.13 -7.61 -11.25
CA LEU A 11 -10.74 -8.01 -11.31
C LEU A 11 -9.90 -6.88 -10.75
N MET A 12 -9.11 -7.18 -9.75
CA MET A 12 -8.12 -6.24 -9.22
C MET A 12 -6.72 -6.74 -9.59
N TYR A 13 -5.89 -5.82 -10.03
CA TYR A 13 -4.51 -6.11 -10.34
C TYR A 13 -3.58 -5.29 -9.43
N CYS A 14 -2.88 -5.96 -8.55
CA CYS A 14 -1.84 -5.37 -7.74
C CYS A 14 -0.51 -5.46 -8.51
N CYS A 15 -0.11 -4.35 -9.12
CA CYS A 15 1.11 -4.29 -9.92
C CYS A 15 2.39 -4.46 -9.09
N ARG A 16 2.35 -4.10 -7.81
CA ARG A 16 3.51 -4.23 -6.94
C ARG A 16 3.80 -5.69 -6.63
N SER A 17 5.07 -6.03 -6.63
CA SER A 17 5.49 -7.32 -6.11
C SER A 17 5.10 -7.42 -4.64
N GLY A 18 4.60 -8.57 -4.20
CA GLY A 18 4.14 -8.82 -2.83
C GLY A 18 5.20 -8.69 -1.74
N LYS A 19 6.37 -8.16 -2.09
CA LYS A 19 7.49 -7.94 -1.18
C LYS A 19 7.21 -6.88 -0.10
N ARG A 20 6.15 -6.06 -0.24
CA ARG A 20 5.78 -5.04 0.75
C ARG A 20 4.39 -5.31 1.31
N SER A 21 4.34 -5.82 2.51
CA SER A 21 3.11 -6.21 3.20
C SER A 21 2.13 -5.05 3.38
N GLY A 22 2.62 -3.82 3.51
CA GLY A 22 1.79 -2.63 3.72
C GLY A 22 0.83 -2.34 2.55
N ASN A 23 1.31 -2.39 1.30
CA ASN A 23 0.45 -2.16 0.14
C ASN A 23 -0.56 -3.29 -0.04
N LEU A 24 -0.13 -4.54 0.21
CA LEU A 24 -1.01 -5.69 0.12
C LEU A 24 -2.17 -5.62 1.12
N ARG A 25 -1.92 -5.15 2.35
CA ARG A 25 -2.97 -4.91 3.35
C ARG A 25 -4.00 -3.91 2.85
N ARG A 26 -3.58 -2.83 2.23
CA ARG A 26 -4.47 -1.83 1.60
C ARG A 26 -5.34 -2.45 0.52
N THR A 27 -4.72 -3.22 -0.40
CA THR A 27 -5.44 -3.97 -1.45
C THR A 27 -6.48 -4.92 -0.86
N ILE A 28 -6.14 -5.64 0.21
CA ILE A 28 -7.04 -6.58 0.90
C ILE A 28 -8.27 -5.86 1.44
N GLU A 29 -8.10 -4.72 2.10
CA GLU A 29 -9.24 -3.99 2.68
C GLU A 29 -10.19 -3.46 1.59
N VAL A 30 -9.64 -2.94 0.48
CA VAL A 30 -10.46 -2.53 -0.66
C VAL A 30 -11.18 -3.73 -1.29
N ALA A 31 -10.47 -4.86 -1.49
CA ALA A 31 -11.06 -6.08 -2.04
C ALA A 31 -12.16 -6.64 -1.15
N ARG A 32 -11.96 -6.61 0.18
CA ARG A 32 -12.96 -6.99 1.17
C ARG A 32 -14.25 -6.18 1.00
N LYS A 33 -14.15 -4.87 0.89
CA LYS A 33 -15.31 -3.99 0.70
C LYS A 33 -15.97 -4.16 -0.66
N LEU A 34 -15.18 -4.28 -1.72
CA LEU A 34 -15.72 -4.58 -3.06
C LEU A 34 -16.45 -5.93 -3.10
N SER A 35 -16.05 -6.90 -2.28
CA SER A 35 -16.69 -8.21 -2.24
C SER A 35 -18.13 -8.20 -1.73
N ASP A 36 -18.59 -7.11 -1.14
CA ASP A 36 -20.01 -6.92 -0.80
C ASP A 36 -20.88 -6.80 -2.06
N SER A 37 -20.33 -6.20 -3.13
CA SER A 37 -21.05 -5.93 -4.39
C SER A 37 -20.59 -6.81 -5.55
N PHE A 38 -19.37 -7.34 -5.53
CA PHE A 38 -18.75 -8.07 -6.63
C PHE A 38 -18.20 -9.44 -6.19
N ASN A 39 -18.02 -10.34 -7.17
CA ASN A 39 -17.15 -11.50 -7.01
C ASN A 39 -15.72 -11.06 -7.34
N VAL A 40 -14.92 -10.79 -6.33
CA VAL A 40 -13.59 -10.20 -6.48
C VAL A 40 -12.54 -11.27 -6.74
N THR A 41 -11.70 -11.03 -7.74
CA THR A 41 -10.47 -11.80 -7.97
C THR A 41 -9.28 -10.82 -7.98
N VAL A 42 -8.29 -11.06 -7.14
CA VAL A 42 -7.07 -10.26 -7.06
C VAL A 42 -5.93 -10.99 -7.74
N LEU A 43 -5.30 -10.35 -8.72
CA LEU A 43 -4.09 -10.86 -9.38
C LEU A 43 -2.88 -10.21 -8.73
N LEU A 44 -1.96 -11.03 -8.25
CA LEU A 44 -0.81 -10.61 -7.46
C LEU A 44 0.48 -10.80 -8.25
N GLY A 45 1.29 -9.75 -8.28
CA GLY A 45 2.57 -9.75 -8.97
C GLY A 45 3.64 -10.64 -8.33
N ASP A 46 3.43 -11.09 -7.09
CA ASP A 46 4.37 -11.92 -6.34
C ASP A 46 3.66 -12.76 -5.26
N ALA A 47 4.40 -13.63 -4.58
CA ALA A 47 3.88 -14.48 -3.53
C ALA A 47 3.33 -13.68 -2.34
N ILE A 48 2.27 -14.21 -1.73
CA ILE A 48 1.67 -13.64 -0.53
C ILE A 48 2.57 -13.98 0.67
N PRO A 49 2.98 -13.00 1.50
CA PRO A 49 3.67 -13.28 2.75
C PRO A 49 2.85 -14.22 3.65
N SER A 50 3.50 -15.14 4.36
CA SER A 50 2.89 -16.25 5.09
C SER A 50 1.85 -15.84 6.16
N ARG A 51 1.89 -14.58 6.60
CA ARG A 51 1.01 -14.02 7.65
C ARG A 51 -0.09 -13.10 7.12
N ILE A 52 -0.21 -13.01 5.80
CA ILE A 52 -1.24 -12.19 5.16
C ILE A 52 -2.27 -13.11 4.55
N GLU A 53 -3.51 -12.97 5.00
CA GLU A 53 -4.64 -13.74 4.51
C GLU A 53 -5.64 -12.84 3.79
N PHE A 54 -6.11 -13.32 2.67
CA PHE A 54 -7.24 -12.70 1.99
C PHE A 54 -8.56 -13.22 2.59
N PRO A 55 -9.63 -12.41 2.55
CA PRO A 55 -10.95 -12.90 2.92
C PRO A 55 -11.37 -14.12 2.09
N ASP A 56 -12.06 -15.09 2.69
CA ASP A 56 -12.50 -16.35 2.03
C ASP A 56 -13.32 -16.11 0.75
N ASN A 57 -14.01 -15.00 0.68
CA ASN A 57 -14.84 -14.62 -0.46
C ASN A 57 -14.09 -13.85 -1.56
N VAL A 58 -12.79 -13.61 -1.40
CA VAL A 58 -11.90 -12.97 -2.38
C VAL A 58 -10.98 -14.03 -2.97
N LYS A 59 -11.02 -14.20 -4.28
CA LYS A 59 -10.12 -15.14 -4.99
C LYS A 59 -8.79 -14.46 -5.29
N THR A 60 -7.70 -15.22 -5.19
CA THR A 60 -6.36 -14.75 -5.56
C THR A 60 -5.79 -15.58 -6.71
N VAL A 61 -5.04 -14.91 -7.59
CA VAL A 61 -4.28 -15.53 -8.67
C VAL A 61 -2.86 -14.97 -8.64
N LEU A 62 -1.88 -15.84 -8.53
CA LEU A 62 -0.48 -15.44 -8.56
C LEU A 62 0.02 -15.38 -10.00
N LEU A 63 0.67 -14.28 -10.34
CA LEU A 63 1.43 -14.15 -11.58
C LEU A 63 2.83 -14.74 -11.39
N PRO A 64 3.50 -15.14 -12.46
CA PRO A 64 4.92 -15.48 -12.39
C PRO A 64 5.71 -14.35 -11.73
N SER A 65 6.49 -14.66 -10.69
CA SER A 65 7.25 -13.64 -9.94
C SER A 65 8.34 -13.03 -10.80
N LEU A 66 8.50 -11.72 -10.73
CA LEU A 66 9.59 -11.01 -11.39
C LEU A 66 10.94 -11.22 -10.70
N GLY A 67 10.93 -11.64 -9.42
CA GLY A 67 12.14 -11.78 -8.62
C GLY A 67 12.85 -10.47 -8.27
N ILE A 68 12.37 -9.35 -8.82
CA ILE A 68 12.92 -7.99 -8.67
C ILE A 68 11.80 -7.02 -8.33
N ASP A 69 12.16 -5.92 -7.69
CA ASP A 69 11.21 -4.84 -7.43
C ASP A 69 11.04 -3.99 -8.71
N PRO A 70 9.84 -3.93 -9.30
CA PRO A 70 9.60 -3.14 -10.51
C PRO A 70 9.65 -1.63 -10.28
N ASP A 71 9.71 -1.17 -9.03
CA ASP A 71 9.90 0.25 -8.68
C ASP A 71 11.38 0.66 -8.65
N THR A 72 12.30 -0.29 -8.75
CA THR A 72 13.72 0.06 -8.85
C THR A 72 14.07 0.49 -10.27
N ASN A 73 14.82 1.58 -10.39
CA ASN A 73 15.26 2.21 -11.65
C ASN A 73 16.13 1.30 -12.53
N VAL A 74 16.43 0.11 -12.07
CA VAL A 74 17.27 -0.89 -12.76
C VAL A 74 16.42 -1.81 -13.66
N PHE A 75 15.07 -1.67 -13.63
CA PHE A 75 14.18 -2.56 -14.36
C PHE A 75 14.03 -2.14 -15.83
N ASP A 76 14.98 -2.54 -16.65
CA ASP A 76 14.89 -2.40 -18.11
C ASP A 76 14.55 -3.77 -18.75
N ILE A 77 13.27 -3.91 -19.13
CA ILE A 77 12.74 -5.12 -19.80
C ILE A 77 13.54 -5.45 -21.08
N SER A 78 14.16 -4.45 -21.70
CA SER A 78 14.89 -4.63 -22.95
C SER A 78 16.21 -5.40 -22.76
N ARG A 79 16.77 -5.44 -21.55
CA ARG A 79 18.12 -5.95 -21.28
C ARG A 79 18.22 -7.46 -21.20
N SER A 80 17.12 -8.18 -20.94
CA SER A 80 17.13 -9.63 -20.79
C SER A 80 15.99 -10.28 -21.58
N GLN A 81 16.32 -11.35 -22.32
CA GLN A 81 15.32 -12.14 -23.02
C GLN A 81 14.40 -12.84 -22.00
N GLU A 82 14.98 -13.36 -20.91
CA GLU A 82 14.23 -14.04 -19.83
C GLU A 82 13.18 -13.10 -19.22
N LEU A 83 13.53 -11.84 -19.02
CA LEU A 83 12.61 -10.86 -18.46
C LEU A 83 11.47 -10.51 -19.44
N ARG A 84 11.78 -10.41 -20.75
CA ARG A 84 10.75 -10.24 -21.79
C ARG A 84 9.78 -11.43 -21.83
N ASP A 85 10.30 -12.65 -21.79
CA ASP A 85 9.50 -13.87 -21.80
C ASP A 85 8.62 -13.96 -20.55
N LEU A 86 9.15 -13.54 -19.40
CA LEU A 86 8.43 -13.49 -18.14
C LEU A 86 7.27 -12.48 -18.19
N ILE A 87 7.49 -11.27 -18.71
CA ILE A 87 6.43 -10.26 -18.90
C ILE A 87 5.36 -10.79 -19.86
N ILE A 88 5.73 -11.49 -20.92
CA ILE A 88 4.78 -12.12 -21.83
C ILE A 88 3.97 -13.21 -21.10
N ALA A 89 4.62 -14.05 -20.29
CA ALA A 89 3.92 -15.06 -19.51
C ALA A 89 2.92 -14.44 -18.53
N ARG A 90 3.29 -13.39 -17.81
CA ARG A 90 2.43 -12.63 -16.90
C ARG A 90 1.23 -12.03 -17.65
N ARG A 91 1.49 -11.34 -18.76
CA ARG A 91 0.44 -10.78 -19.63
C ARG A 91 -0.56 -11.85 -20.06
N ASN A 92 -0.08 -13.03 -20.47
CA ASN A 92 -0.94 -14.13 -20.91
C ASN A 92 -1.84 -14.63 -19.77
N VAL A 93 -1.34 -14.66 -18.52
CA VAL A 93 -2.16 -14.97 -17.34
C VAL A 93 -3.21 -13.90 -17.11
N LEU A 94 -2.83 -12.61 -17.17
CA LEU A 94 -3.76 -11.48 -17.00
C LEU A 94 -4.91 -11.53 -18.01
N ILE A 95 -4.61 -11.73 -19.30
CA ILE A 95 -5.60 -11.78 -20.37
C ILE A 95 -6.49 -13.03 -20.20
N ARG A 96 -5.92 -14.20 -19.93
CA ARG A 96 -6.69 -15.44 -19.70
C ARG A 96 -7.68 -15.28 -18.54
N GLU A 97 -7.24 -14.70 -17.42
CA GLU A 97 -8.11 -14.48 -16.28
C GLU A 97 -9.19 -13.44 -16.58
N PHE A 98 -8.85 -12.39 -17.31
CA PHE A 98 -9.84 -11.41 -17.79
C PHE A 98 -10.91 -12.07 -18.67
N GLU A 99 -10.53 -12.88 -19.64
CA GLU A 99 -11.45 -13.58 -20.55
C GLU A 99 -12.34 -14.60 -19.82
N ARG A 100 -11.76 -15.30 -18.81
CA ARG A 100 -12.49 -16.25 -17.96
C ARG A 100 -13.52 -15.55 -17.06
N LEU A 101 -13.13 -14.42 -16.46
CA LEU A 101 -13.95 -13.69 -15.49
C LEU A 101 -14.97 -12.78 -16.15
N LYS A 102 -14.63 -12.22 -17.31
CA LYS A 102 -15.40 -11.17 -18.00
C LYS A 102 -15.82 -10.07 -17.01
N PRO A 103 -14.83 -9.43 -16.34
CA PRO A 103 -15.12 -8.57 -15.22
C PRO A 103 -15.82 -7.29 -15.68
N ARG A 104 -16.69 -6.77 -14.84
CA ARG A 104 -17.36 -5.48 -15.05
C ARG A 104 -16.46 -4.31 -14.60
N VAL A 105 -15.52 -4.58 -13.71
CA VAL A 105 -14.54 -3.61 -13.18
C VAL A 105 -13.14 -4.20 -13.29
N VAL A 106 -12.19 -3.40 -13.75
CA VAL A 106 -10.77 -3.67 -13.74
C VAL A 106 -10.11 -2.56 -12.93
N ALA A 107 -9.68 -2.87 -11.71
CA ALA A 107 -9.00 -1.93 -10.84
C ALA A 107 -7.50 -2.23 -10.84
N ILE A 108 -6.67 -1.21 -11.09
CA ILE A 108 -5.22 -1.35 -11.25
C ILE A 108 -4.54 -0.43 -10.24
N GLU A 109 -3.68 -1.02 -9.41
CA GLU A 109 -2.96 -0.30 -8.38
C GLU A 109 -1.62 0.24 -8.91
N ASP A 110 -1.33 1.49 -8.59
CA ASP A 110 -0.09 2.24 -8.85
C ASP A 110 0.26 2.54 -10.32
N PHE A 111 -0.20 1.75 -11.29
CA PHE A 111 0.00 2.06 -12.71
C PHE A 111 -1.05 3.07 -13.20
N PRO A 112 -0.68 4.10 -13.99
CA PRO A 112 0.62 4.40 -14.56
C PRO A 112 1.47 5.39 -13.74
N PHE A 113 1.06 5.79 -12.55
CA PHE A 113 1.83 6.73 -11.70
C PHE A 113 3.20 6.19 -11.32
N ARG A 114 3.31 4.86 -11.23
CA ARG A 114 4.54 4.11 -10.99
C ARG A 114 4.58 2.93 -11.97
N GLN A 115 5.73 2.26 -12.06
CA GLN A 115 5.86 0.97 -12.74
C GLN A 115 5.57 1.02 -14.25
N HIS A 116 5.97 2.11 -14.92
CA HIS A 116 5.89 2.20 -16.39
C HIS A 116 6.54 1.02 -17.12
N ALA A 117 7.52 0.36 -16.48
CA ALA A 117 8.13 -0.87 -17.00
C ALA A 117 7.11 -2.00 -17.23
N LEU A 118 6.01 -2.03 -16.46
CA LEU A 118 4.97 -3.05 -16.59
C LEU A 118 3.92 -2.71 -17.67
N ARG A 119 4.07 -1.60 -18.39
CA ARG A 119 3.13 -1.21 -19.46
C ARG A 119 2.88 -2.31 -20.50
N ALA A 120 3.91 -3.14 -20.77
CA ALA A 120 3.80 -4.23 -21.76
C ALA A 120 2.87 -5.37 -21.31
N GLU A 121 2.56 -5.49 -20.02
CA GLU A 121 1.55 -6.45 -19.53
C GLU A 121 0.22 -5.77 -19.19
N VAL A 122 0.23 -4.52 -18.69
CA VAL A 122 -0.96 -3.83 -18.22
C VAL A 122 -1.77 -3.24 -19.36
N ILE A 123 -1.13 -2.58 -20.34
CA ILE A 123 -1.86 -1.94 -21.47
C ILE A 123 -2.68 -2.96 -22.26
N PRO A 124 -2.17 -4.14 -22.66
CA PRO A 124 -2.99 -5.14 -23.36
C PRO A 124 -4.18 -5.64 -22.56
N LEU A 125 -4.09 -5.71 -21.22
CA LEU A 125 -5.22 -6.02 -20.35
C LEU A 125 -6.30 -4.93 -20.45
N ILE A 126 -5.91 -3.65 -20.34
CA ILE A 126 -6.84 -2.53 -20.41
C ILE A 126 -7.48 -2.43 -21.79
N GLU A 127 -6.70 -2.59 -22.86
CA GLU A 127 -7.22 -2.60 -24.22
C GLU A 127 -8.26 -3.72 -24.44
N ARG A 128 -8.02 -4.89 -23.83
CA ARG A 128 -8.99 -6.00 -23.86
C ARG A 128 -10.25 -5.63 -23.06
N ALA A 129 -10.12 -4.91 -21.97
CA ALA A 129 -11.25 -4.47 -21.16
C ALA A 129 -12.14 -3.42 -21.89
N ARG A 130 -11.54 -2.64 -22.78
CA ARG A 130 -12.23 -1.54 -23.50
C ARG A 130 -12.69 -1.89 -24.93
N ASN A 131 -12.31 -3.04 -25.48
CA ASN A 131 -12.65 -3.40 -26.87
C ASN A 131 -14.10 -3.86 -27.08
N GLY A 132 -14.91 -3.90 -26.05
CA GLY A 132 -16.33 -4.23 -26.12
C GLY A 132 -16.68 -5.71 -26.36
N VAL A 133 -15.70 -6.59 -26.65
CA VAL A 133 -15.97 -8.02 -26.95
C VAL A 133 -16.62 -8.73 -25.74
N TYR A 134 -16.25 -8.32 -24.53
CA TYR A 134 -16.79 -8.88 -23.27
C TYR A 134 -17.63 -7.86 -22.48
N GLY A 135 -18.08 -6.80 -23.13
CA GLY A 135 -18.65 -5.62 -22.48
C GLY A 135 -17.57 -4.56 -22.17
N ASP A 136 -18.00 -3.33 -22.03
CA ASP A 136 -17.10 -2.22 -21.69
C ASP A 136 -16.88 -2.18 -20.17
N ALA A 137 -15.76 -2.75 -19.69
CA ALA A 137 -15.44 -2.75 -18.29
C ALA A 137 -15.05 -1.37 -17.79
N LEU A 138 -15.42 -1.05 -16.54
CA LEU A 138 -14.94 0.14 -15.85
C LEU A 138 -13.45 -0.06 -15.47
N VAL A 139 -12.57 0.82 -15.95
CA VAL A 139 -11.13 0.78 -15.66
C VAL A 139 -10.78 1.85 -14.62
N VAL A 140 -10.30 1.41 -13.48
CA VAL A 140 -10.01 2.26 -12.31
C VAL A 140 -8.54 2.21 -11.97
N GLY A 141 -7.88 3.38 -11.93
CA GLY A 141 -6.55 3.53 -11.36
C GLY A 141 -6.64 3.78 -9.85
N MET A 142 -5.73 3.19 -9.07
CA MET A 142 -5.67 3.41 -7.62
C MET A 142 -4.24 3.73 -7.19
N THR A 143 -4.07 4.70 -6.27
CA THR A 143 -2.77 5.07 -5.70
C THR A 143 -2.89 5.62 -4.29
N ASP A 144 -1.78 5.66 -3.54
CA ASP A 144 -1.73 6.24 -2.19
C ASP A 144 -1.60 7.78 -2.16
N GLY A 145 -1.38 8.40 -3.32
CA GLY A 145 -1.38 9.84 -3.48
C GLY A 145 -0.07 10.57 -3.20
N ILE A 146 0.87 9.99 -2.45
CA ILE A 146 2.20 10.58 -2.27
C ILE A 146 3.17 9.91 -3.24
N LEU A 147 3.41 10.57 -4.36
CA LEU A 147 4.32 10.08 -5.38
C LEU A 147 5.73 10.57 -5.07
N ALA A 148 6.71 9.68 -5.22
CA ALA A 148 8.10 10.07 -5.06
C ALA A 148 8.51 11.09 -6.12
N ASP A 149 9.22 12.11 -5.70
CA ASP A 149 9.89 13.03 -6.60
C ASP A 149 11.32 12.51 -6.80
N ASP A 150 11.53 11.75 -7.85
CA ASP A 150 12.84 11.27 -8.26
C ASP A 150 13.23 11.87 -9.61
N ALA A 151 14.53 11.91 -9.86
CA ALA A 151 15.09 12.54 -11.06
C ALA A 151 14.62 11.89 -12.39
N GLU A 152 14.06 10.69 -12.34
CA GLU A 152 13.54 9.96 -13.50
C GLU A 152 12.10 10.32 -13.83
N ARG A 153 11.39 10.99 -12.92
CA ARG A 153 10.01 11.46 -13.12
C ARG A 153 9.99 12.91 -13.56
N ASP A 154 10.68 13.16 -14.64
CA ASP A 154 10.68 14.46 -15.31
C ASP A 154 9.29 14.82 -15.88
N ASP A 155 9.20 15.98 -16.50
CA ASP A 155 7.95 16.45 -17.10
C ASP A 155 7.46 15.51 -18.22
N SER A 156 8.37 14.88 -18.97
CA SER A 156 8.02 13.91 -20.00
C SER A 156 7.34 12.65 -19.41
N TYR A 157 7.85 12.16 -18.29
CA TYR A 157 7.24 11.05 -17.57
C TYR A 157 5.84 11.42 -17.04
N ARG A 158 5.69 12.61 -16.47
CA ARG A 158 4.39 13.09 -15.96
C ARG A 158 3.37 13.25 -17.09
N ASP A 159 3.78 13.82 -18.22
CA ASP A 159 2.90 14.00 -19.38
C ASP A 159 2.50 12.65 -20.03
N GLN A 160 3.43 11.70 -20.15
CA GLN A 160 3.12 10.36 -20.63
C GLN A 160 2.15 9.65 -19.69
N THR A 161 2.33 9.78 -18.38
CA THR A 161 1.43 9.23 -17.37
C THR A 161 0.03 9.83 -17.50
N ALA A 162 -0.09 11.15 -17.64
CA ALA A 162 -1.37 11.83 -17.85
C ALA A 162 -2.06 11.35 -19.13
N GLN A 163 -1.33 11.23 -20.24
CA GLN A 163 -1.86 10.69 -21.50
C GLN A 163 -2.35 9.25 -21.37
N LEU A 164 -1.65 8.40 -20.62
CA LEU A 164 -2.09 7.03 -20.38
C LEU A 164 -3.36 6.99 -19.53
N LEU A 165 -3.46 7.86 -18.52
CA LEU A 165 -4.65 7.98 -17.68
C LEU A 165 -5.84 8.42 -18.49
N ASP A 166 -5.74 9.52 -19.25
CA ASP A 166 -6.84 10.05 -20.08
C ASP A 166 -7.29 9.09 -21.17
N LYS A 167 -6.35 8.30 -21.71
CA LYS A 167 -6.67 7.34 -22.79
C LYS A 167 -7.34 6.07 -22.27
N TYR A 168 -6.91 5.59 -21.13
CA TYR A 168 -7.21 4.21 -20.72
C TYR A 168 -8.09 4.07 -19.48
N PHE A 169 -8.16 5.09 -18.63
CA PHE A 169 -8.86 4.99 -17.36
C PHE A 169 -10.18 5.79 -17.37
N ASP A 170 -11.17 5.27 -16.67
CA ASP A 170 -12.45 5.96 -16.48
C ASP A 170 -12.41 6.85 -15.24
N MET A 171 -11.59 6.50 -14.25
CA MET A 171 -11.36 7.28 -13.03
C MET A 171 -10.05 6.89 -12.34
N VAL A 172 -9.59 7.79 -11.49
CA VAL A 172 -8.48 7.55 -10.55
C VAL A 172 -8.99 7.70 -9.13
N ILE A 173 -8.66 6.75 -8.28
CA ILE A 173 -8.91 6.77 -6.83
C ILE A 173 -7.59 7.01 -6.10
N VAL A 174 -7.56 8.09 -5.33
CA VAL A 174 -6.45 8.44 -4.44
C VAL A 174 -6.85 8.07 -3.02
N GLN A 175 -6.14 7.10 -2.45
CA GLN A 175 -6.39 6.54 -1.13
C GLN A 175 -5.72 7.41 -0.05
N SER A 176 -6.07 8.67 -0.02
CA SER A 176 -5.60 9.69 0.92
C SER A 176 -6.72 10.69 1.19
N ASP A 177 -6.70 11.28 2.37
CA ASP A 177 -7.53 12.43 2.68
C ASP A 177 -6.93 13.69 2.02
N PRO A 178 -7.70 14.47 1.23
CA PRO A 178 -7.19 15.65 0.53
C PRO A 178 -6.70 16.76 1.48
N VAL A 179 -7.12 16.76 2.75
CA VAL A 179 -6.59 17.68 3.76
C VAL A 179 -5.18 17.27 4.18
N PHE A 180 -4.88 15.99 4.13
CA PHE A 180 -3.53 15.47 4.42
C PHE A 180 -2.59 15.58 3.23
N ALA A 181 -3.00 15.08 2.07
CA ALA A 181 -2.19 15.08 0.85
C ALA A 181 -3.08 15.00 -0.38
N ARG A 182 -2.91 15.95 -1.29
CA ARG A 182 -3.55 15.96 -2.60
C ARG A 182 -2.57 15.45 -3.64
N ILE A 183 -3.04 14.62 -4.56
CA ILE A 183 -2.17 14.08 -5.62
C ILE A 183 -1.57 15.19 -6.49
N GLU A 184 -2.30 16.28 -6.69
CA GLU A 184 -1.88 17.43 -7.48
C GLU A 184 -0.65 18.17 -6.88
N GLU A 185 -0.31 17.91 -5.62
CA GLU A 185 0.92 18.42 -5.01
C GLU A 185 2.17 17.65 -5.47
N PHE A 186 1.99 16.42 -5.91
CA PHE A 186 3.07 15.48 -6.27
C PHE A 186 3.08 15.11 -7.75
N PHE A 187 1.99 15.37 -8.44
CA PHE A 187 1.83 15.03 -9.85
C PHE A 187 1.29 16.23 -10.61
N GLN A 188 2.16 16.92 -11.30
CA GLN A 188 1.87 18.14 -12.03
C GLN A 188 2.33 17.98 -13.49
N PRO A 189 1.53 17.32 -14.35
CA PRO A 189 1.80 17.26 -15.78
C PRO A 189 1.61 18.64 -16.41
N GLN A 190 2.27 18.92 -17.53
CA GLN A 190 2.11 20.18 -18.26
C GLN A 190 0.69 20.32 -18.81
N ASN A 191 0.08 19.23 -19.22
CA ASN A 191 -1.30 19.19 -19.70
C ASN A 191 -2.26 18.76 -18.59
N VAL A 192 -3.38 19.46 -18.46
CA VAL A 192 -4.43 19.12 -17.47
C VAL A 192 -5.04 17.76 -17.80
N MET A 193 -4.99 16.86 -16.84
CA MET A 193 -5.66 15.56 -16.94
C MET A 193 -7.18 15.73 -17.08
N GLN A 194 -7.79 14.93 -17.94
CA GLN A 194 -9.23 14.89 -18.14
C GLN A 194 -9.91 13.79 -17.31
N VAL A 195 -9.17 12.73 -16.98
CA VAL A 195 -9.68 11.63 -16.16
C VAL A 195 -10.09 12.16 -14.76
N PRO A 196 -11.30 11.82 -14.29
CA PRO A 196 -11.74 12.22 -12.94
C PRO A 196 -10.85 11.62 -11.85
N VAL A 197 -10.46 12.43 -10.87
CA VAL A 197 -9.66 12.04 -9.71
C VAL A 197 -10.50 12.20 -8.43
N TYR A 198 -10.57 11.13 -7.64
CA TYR A 198 -11.35 11.10 -6.40
C TYR A 198 -10.47 10.73 -5.22
N HIS A 199 -10.43 11.57 -4.19
CA HIS A 199 -9.81 11.26 -2.91
C HIS A 199 -10.84 10.54 -2.03
N THR A 200 -10.52 9.34 -1.59
CA THR A 200 -11.47 8.48 -0.84
C THR A 200 -11.17 8.39 0.65
N GLY A 201 -10.14 9.08 1.12
CA GLY A 201 -9.64 8.92 2.48
C GLY A 201 -8.64 7.77 2.59
N PHE A 202 -8.08 7.62 3.77
CA PHE A 202 -7.10 6.57 4.05
C PHE A 202 -7.78 5.21 4.19
N VAL A 203 -7.13 4.19 3.65
CA VAL A 203 -7.57 2.79 3.83
C VAL A 203 -7.03 2.27 5.14
N SER A 204 -7.91 2.14 6.12
CA SER A 204 -7.61 1.53 7.41
C SER A 204 -8.07 0.07 7.46
N SER A 205 -7.48 -0.73 8.35
CA SER A 205 -7.96 -2.08 8.61
C SER A 205 -9.29 -2.05 9.36
N GLU A 206 -10.27 -2.86 8.91
CA GLU A 206 -11.56 -3.02 9.61
C GLU A 206 -11.43 -3.72 10.97
N SER A 207 -10.37 -4.49 11.14
CA SER A 207 -10.12 -5.16 12.40
C SER A 207 -10.10 -4.18 13.59
N GLY A 208 -10.20 -2.88 13.27
CA GLY A 208 -10.17 -1.84 14.29
C GLY A 208 -8.87 -1.87 15.08
N VAL A 209 -8.86 -1.17 16.17
CA VAL A 209 -7.86 -1.40 17.21
C VAL A 209 -8.14 -2.79 17.79
N GLN A 210 -7.47 -3.84 17.29
CA GLN A 210 -7.58 -5.18 17.85
C GLN A 210 -7.27 -5.11 19.35
N PRO A 211 -7.87 -5.99 20.17
CA PRO A 211 -7.47 -6.14 21.55
C PRO A 211 -5.95 -6.28 21.60
N ALA A 212 -5.31 -5.58 22.53
CA ALA A 212 -3.87 -5.62 22.68
C ALA A 212 -3.39 -7.09 22.63
N ASP A 213 -2.38 -7.37 21.80
CA ASP A 213 -1.75 -8.69 21.75
C ASP A 213 -1.23 -9.03 23.15
N PRO A 214 -1.71 -10.09 23.80
CA PRO A 214 -1.31 -10.44 25.16
C PRO A 214 0.20 -10.79 25.26
N THR A 215 0.87 -11.03 24.15
CA THR A 215 2.33 -11.26 24.11
C THR A 215 3.11 -9.95 24.14
N ILE A 216 2.45 -8.80 24.00
CA ILE A 216 3.07 -7.49 24.11
C ILE A 216 2.77 -6.93 25.47
N VAL A 217 3.85 -6.71 26.23
CA VAL A 217 3.75 -6.05 27.51
C VAL A 217 3.21 -4.64 27.27
N PRO A 218 2.09 -4.26 27.88
CA PRO A 218 1.64 -2.88 27.86
C PRO A 218 2.77 -1.97 28.34
N ASP A 219 2.85 -0.76 27.79
CA ASP A 219 3.93 0.17 28.12
C ASP A 219 5.33 -0.27 27.62
N THR A 220 5.42 -0.65 26.36
CA THR A 220 6.68 -1.00 25.67
C THR A 220 7.06 0.09 24.66
N VAL A 221 8.35 0.29 24.41
CA VAL A 221 8.85 1.00 23.23
C VAL A 221 8.95 -0.01 22.09
N LEU A 222 8.10 0.11 21.11
CA LEU A 222 8.12 -0.76 19.94
C LEU A 222 8.95 -0.14 18.82
N VAL A 223 9.98 -0.87 18.38
CA VAL A 223 10.80 -0.48 17.20
C VAL A 223 10.50 -1.41 16.05
N SER A 224 10.12 -0.86 14.88
CA SER A 224 9.81 -1.67 13.70
C SER A 224 10.16 -0.96 12.40
N ALA A 225 10.48 -1.72 11.35
CA ALA A 225 10.79 -1.19 10.03
C ALA A 225 10.19 -2.08 8.93
N GLY A 226 8.86 -2.17 8.89
CA GLY A 226 8.13 -2.93 7.89
C GLY A 226 8.56 -4.39 7.81
N ASP A 227 8.83 -4.87 6.57
CA ASP A 227 9.22 -6.26 6.33
C ASP A 227 10.71 -6.56 6.63
N GLY A 228 11.50 -5.52 6.96
CA GLY A 228 12.87 -5.66 7.46
C GLY A 228 14.00 -5.40 6.47
N ASP A 229 13.73 -5.33 5.17
CA ASP A 229 14.75 -5.21 4.11
C ASP A 229 15.72 -4.03 4.32
N HIS A 230 15.23 -2.95 4.87
CA HIS A 230 15.98 -1.70 5.05
C HIS A 230 16.02 -1.24 6.52
N GLY A 231 15.63 -2.11 7.44
CA GLY A 231 15.53 -1.80 8.87
C GLY A 231 16.85 -1.82 9.63
N GLY A 232 17.89 -2.47 9.12
CA GLY A 232 19.15 -2.70 9.80
C GLY A 232 19.77 -1.46 10.47
N PRO A 233 19.88 -0.31 9.78
CA PRO A 233 20.39 0.90 10.42
C PRO A 233 19.58 1.36 11.64
N LEU A 234 18.23 1.32 11.54
CA LEU A 234 17.34 1.68 12.65
C LEU A 234 17.51 0.73 13.84
N TYR A 235 17.58 -0.59 13.59
CA TYR A 235 17.68 -1.58 14.64
C TYR A 235 19.02 -1.48 15.40
N ARG A 236 20.13 -1.28 14.66
CA ARG A 236 21.44 -1.03 15.30
C ARG A 236 21.43 0.22 16.15
N ALA A 237 20.88 1.32 15.63
CA ALA A 237 20.74 2.55 16.39
C ALA A 237 19.83 2.38 17.61
N ALA A 238 18.78 1.54 17.53
CA ALA A 238 17.88 1.26 18.65
C ALA A 238 18.58 0.48 19.79
N VAL A 239 19.40 -0.52 19.46
CA VAL A 239 20.22 -1.23 20.46
C VAL A 239 21.20 -0.27 21.16
N GLU A 240 21.85 0.62 20.40
CA GLU A 240 22.75 1.63 20.96
C GLU A 240 21.99 2.65 21.81
N ALA A 241 20.85 3.13 21.33
CA ALA A 241 19.99 4.07 22.05
C ALA A 241 19.49 3.49 23.37
N HIS A 242 19.11 2.21 23.40
CA HIS A 242 18.72 1.51 24.63
C HIS A 242 19.85 1.53 25.67
N LYS A 243 21.10 1.25 25.26
CA LYS A 243 22.26 1.30 26.14
C LYS A 243 22.53 2.72 26.69
N ILE A 244 22.37 3.75 25.83
CA ILE A 244 22.56 5.15 26.21
C ILE A 244 21.48 5.61 27.20
N LEU A 245 20.24 5.24 26.96
CA LEU A 245 19.12 5.59 27.83
C LEU A 245 19.20 4.89 29.18
N GLY A 246 19.66 3.64 29.23
CA GLY A 246 19.87 2.89 30.45
C GLY A 246 18.67 2.99 31.40
N SER A 247 18.91 3.34 32.64
CA SER A 247 17.86 3.50 33.67
C SER A 247 16.91 4.69 33.43
N THR A 248 17.20 5.56 32.48
CA THR A 248 16.29 6.67 32.12
C THR A 248 15.09 6.15 31.33
N LEU A 249 15.26 5.07 30.56
CA LEU A 249 14.18 4.36 29.90
C LEU A 249 13.55 3.39 30.89
N LEU A 250 12.44 3.80 31.49
CA LEU A 250 11.73 3.00 32.51
C LEU A 250 10.90 1.86 31.93
N LEU A 251 10.90 1.69 30.60
CA LEU A 251 10.06 0.73 29.89
C LEU A 251 10.92 -0.20 29.02
N PRO A 252 10.51 -1.47 28.88
CA PRO A 252 11.17 -2.39 27.97
C PRO A 252 11.09 -1.90 26.51
N MET A 253 12.12 -2.22 25.75
CA MET A 253 12.15 -1.99 24.30
C MET A 253 12.05 -3.32 23.57
N LYS A 254 11.14 -3.39 22.61
CA LYS A 254 10.96 -4.53 21.72
C LYS A 254 11.30 -4.12 20.29
N ILE A 255 12.25 -4.79 19.66
CA ILE A 255 12.62 -4.61 18.27
C ILE A 255 11.98 -5.74 17.45
N VAL A 256 11.10 -5.40 16.51
CA VAL A 256 10.49 -6.33 15.55
C VAL A 256 11.11 -6.10 14.18
N THR A 257 11.99 -7.02 13.77
CA THR A 257 12.88 -6.79 12.63
C THR A 257 12.22 -7.06 11.26
N GLY A 258 11.14 -7.81 11.22
CA GLY A 258 10.58 -8.33 9.96
C GLY A 258 11.28 -9.61 9.50
N GLU A 259 10.60 -10.40 8.66
CA GLU A 259 11.09 -11.71 8.18
C GLU A 259 12.28 -11.58 7.22
N ARG A 260 12.43 -10.41 6.58
CA ARG A 260 13.36 -10.19 5.48
C ARG A 260 14.69 -9.55 5.89
N LEU A 261 14.86 -9.27 7.17
CA LEU A 261 16.18 -8.87 7.66
C LEU A 261 17.16 -10.03 7.43
N PRO A 262 18.34 -9.79 6.80
CA PRO A 262 19.37 -10.81 6.60
C PRO A 262 19.71 -11.55 7.89
N GLU A 263 19.98 -12.86 7.78
CA GLU A 263 20.17 -13.72 8.94
C GLU A 263 21.38 -13.31 9.79
N ASP A 264 22.46 -12.91 9.15
CA ASP A 264 23.67 -12.42 9.78
C ASP A 264 23.42 -11.10 10.56
N GLU A 265 22.66 -10.17 9.99
CA GLU A 265 22.27 -8.93 10.68
C GLU A 265 21.35 -9.23 11.87
N TRP A 266 20.43 -10.17 11.73
CA TRP A 266 19.53 -10.55 12.81
C TRP A 266 20.29 -11.18 13.97
N GLN A 267 21.21 -12.11 13.70
CA GLN A 267 22.04 -12.75 14.72
C GLN A 267 22.93 -11.74 15.45
N ASP A 268 23.50 -10.77 14.72
CA ASP A 268 24.30 -9.69 15.33
C ASP A 268 23.44 -8.82 16.27
N LEU A 269 22.19 -8.51 15.89
CA LEU A 269 21.28 -7.75 16.75
C LEU A 269 20.90 -8.53 18.01
N VAL A 270 20.58 -9.82 17.88
CA VAL A 270 20.26 -10.69 19.04
C VAL A 270 21.44 -10.77 19.98
N ALA A 271 22.65 -10.99 19.44
CA ALA A 271 23.86 -11.04 20.26
C ALA A 271 24.16 -9.71 20.99
N LYS A 272 23.88 -8.57 20.36
CA LYS A 272 24.06 -7.24 20.96
C LYS A 272 23.00 -6.89 22.01
N ALA A 273 21.82 -7.50 21.91
CA ALA A 273 20.74 -7.37 22.89
C ALA A 273 20.91 -8.32 24.09
N ASP A 274 21.71 -9.37 23.92
CA ASP A 274 21.97 -10.35 24.98
C ASP A 274 22.55 -9.69 26.25
N GLY A 275 22.04 -10.11 27.41
CA GLY A 275 22.40 -9.51 28.70
C GLY A 275 21.66 -8.21 29.04
N SER A 276 20.75 -7.74 28.22
CA SER A 276 19.87 -6.58 28.48
C SER A 276 18.45 -7.06 28.76
N PRO A 277 18.00 -7.19 30.00
CA PRO A 277 16.71 -7.83 30.33
C PRO A 277 15.51 -7.07 29.78
N ASP A 278 15.65 -5.77 29.55
CA ASP A 278 14.58 -4.90 29.07
C ASP A 278 14.65 -4.62 27.55
N LEU A 279 15.49 -5.39 26.82
CA LEU A 279 15.61 -5.30 25.36
C LEU A 279 15.37 -6.67 24.75
N THR A 280 14.34 -6.77 23.90
CA THR A 280 14.03 -7.99 23.15
C THR A 280 14.11 -7.75 21.65
N VAL A 281 14.64 -8.73 20.91
CA VAL A 281 14.70 -8.72 19.45
C VAL A 281 13.93 -9.92 18.92
N GLU A 282 12.90 -9.68 18.13
CA GLU A 282 12.07 -10.71 17.52
C GLU A 282 11.96 -10.46 16.01
N ARG A 283 11.88 -11.53 15.23
CA ARG A 283 11.63 -11.37 13.79
C ARG A 283 10.25 -10.86 13.51
N THR A 284 9.27 -11.40 14.20
CA THR A 284 7.87 -11.12 13.93
C THR A 284 7.05 -11.19 15.21
N VAL A 285 5.90 -10.54 15.17
CA VAL A 285 4.84 -10.67 16.16
C VAL A 285 3.58 -11.19 15.47
N PRO A 286 2.65 -11.82 16.20
CA PRO A 286 1.40 -12.32 15.60
C PRO A 286 0.61 -11.26 14.84
N ASP A 287 0.48 -10.08 15.42
CA ASP A 287 -0.18 -8.93 14.81
C ASP A 287 0.57 -7.63 15.13
N ILE A 288 1.21 -7.06 14.12
CA ILE A 288 1.95 -5.79 14.27
C ILE A 288 1.02 -4.61 14.58
N SER A 289 -0.23 -4.64 14.12
CA SER A 289 -1.19 -3.57 14.40
C SER A 289 -1.63 -3.61 15.86
N ALA A 290 -1.86 -4.79 16.41
CA ALA A 290 -2.13 -4.97 17.83
C ALA A 290 -0.90 -4.56 18.67
N ALA A 291 0.31 -4.89 18.20
CA ALA A 291 1.57 -4.49 18.83
C ALA A 291 1.71 -2.96 18.90
N LEU A 292 1.48 -2.28 17.78
CA LEU A 292 1.52 -0.82 17.72
C LEU A 292 0.46 -0.17 18.61
N THR A 293 -0.71 -0.80 18.72
CA THR A 293 -1.80 -0.32 19.59
C THR A 293 -1.44 -0.43 21.08
N ALA A 294 -0.80 -1.53 21.46
CA ALA A 294 -0.39 -1.78 22.85
C ALA A 294 0.87 -0.99 23.25
N ALA A 295 1.69 -0.58 22.29
CA ALA A 295 2.91 0.14 22.54
C ALA A 295 2.66 1.49 23.21
N ARG A 296 3.48 1.85 24.20
CA ARG A 296 3.48 3.19 24.79
C ARG A 296 4.05 4.22 23.85
N TRP A 297 5.13 3.86 23.14
CA TRP A 297 5.78 4.66 22.11
C TRP A 297 6.17 3.78 20.94
N SER A 298 6.07 4.32 19.73
CA SER A 298 6.49 3.66 18.50
C SER A 298 7.70 4.37 17.89
N VAL A 299 8.69 3.61 17.48
CA VAL A 299 9.81 4.07 16.64
C VAL A 299 9.77 3.26 15.37
N SER A 300 9.45 3.90 14.24
CA SER A 300 9.17 3.13 13.03
C SER A 300 9.45 3.91 11.75
N GLN A 301 9.54 3.17 10.65
CA GLN A 301 9.41 3.77 9.32
C GLN A 301 8.02 4.39 9.16
N CYS A 302 7.91 5.41 8.30
CA CYS A 302 6.63 6.06 8.02
C CYS A 302 5.99 5.54 6.73
N GLU A 303 5.79 4.22 6.65
CA GLU A 303 5.01 3.62 5.57
C GLU A 303 3.52 3.98 5.68
N TYR A 304 2.76 3.76 4.60
CA TYR A 304 1.35 4.11 4.56
C TYR A 304 0.55 3.51 5.74
N ILE A 305 0.69 2.20 5.98
CA ILE A 305 -0.04 1.50 7.05
C ILE A 305 0.37 2.00 8.44
N THR A 306 1.66 2.24 8.67
CA THR A 306 2.14 2.80 9.94
C THR A 306 1.58 4.19 10.20
N ALA A 307 1.52 5.03 9.16
CA ALA A 307 0.91 6.36 9.28
C ALA A 307 -0.58 6.28 9.63
N VAL A 308 -1.33 5.46 8.91
CA VAL A 308 -2.76 5.22 9.17
C VAL A 308 -2.97 4.71 10.60
N HIS A 309 -2.15 3.76 11.02
CA HIS A 309 -2.22 3.22 12.37
C HIS A 309 -1.98 4.30 13.44
N THR A 310 -0.95 5.14 13.25
CA THR A 310 -0.68 6.27 14.15
C THR A 310 -1.87 7.23 14.21
N MET A 311 -2.55 7.50 13.09
CA MET A 311 -3.74 8.33 13.05
C MET A 311 -4.92 7.70 13.82
N GLN A 312 -5.08 6.39 13.74
CA GLN A 312 -6.15 5.64 14.43
C GLN A 312 -5.93 5.57 15.94
N THR A 313 -4.74 5.13 16.37
CA THR A 313 -4.45 4.83 17.78
C THR A 313 -3.94 6.02 18.56
N ARG A 314 -3.37 7.01 17.86
CA ARG A 314 -2.65 8.14 18.46
C ARG A 314 -1.48 7.69 19.34
N THR A 315 -0.89 6.57 19.05
CA THR A 315 0.35 6.14 19.69
C THR A 315 1.44 7.17 19.40
N PRO A 316 2.07 7.77 20.42
CA PRO A 316 3.16 8.71 20.18
C PRO A 316 4.27 8.03 19.38
N SER A 317 4.59 8.59 18.21
CA SER A 317 5.46 7.93 17.23
C SER A 317 6.67 8.79 16.86
N LEU A 318 7.82 8.17 16.78
CA LEU A 318 9.02 8.71 16.16
C LEU A 318 9.20 8.04 14.80
N PHE A 319 9.11 8.81 13.75
CA PHE A 319 9.30 8.32 12.38
C PHE A 319 10.77 8.40 11.98
N VAL A 320 11.30 7.30 11.48
CA VAL A 320 12.67 7.16 10.97
C VAL A 320 12.60 6.58 9.56
N PRO A 321 12.41 7.41 8.53
CA PRO A 321 12.28 6.96 7.14
C PRO A 321 13.49 6.16 6.68
N SER A 322 13.26 5.10 5.92
CA SER A 322 14.32 4.26 5.34
C SER A 322 13.85 3.63 4.02
N GLY A 323 14.72 2.87 3.38
CA GLY A 323 14.43 2.25 2.09
C GLY A 323 15.22 2.84 0.94
N ASN A 324 14.84 2.49 -0.30
CA ASN A 324 15.40 3.11 -1.50
C ASN A 324 15.01 4.59 -1.59
N GLU A 325 15.58 5.34 -2.53
CA GLU A 325 15.44 6.80 -2.59
C GLU A 325 13.98 7.24 -2.73
N GLY A 326 13.23 6.68 -3.66
CA GLY A 326 11.84 7.06 -3.88
C GLY A 326 10.91 6.72 -2.71
N ASP A 327 11.06 5.55 -2.10
CA ASP A 327 10.27 5.16 -0.93
C ASP A 327 10.59 6.01 0.28
N ARG A 328 11.87 6.28 0.49
CA ARG A 328 12.34 7.12 1.59
C ARG A 328 11.80 8.54 1.45
N HIS A 329 11.76 9.10 0.23
CA HIS A 329 11.17 10.41 -0.02
C HIS A 329 9.69 10.42 0.36
N ALA A 330 8.89 9.46 -0.11
CA ALA A 330 7.47 9.37 0.24
C ALA A 330 7.23 9.21 1.76
N GLN A 331 8.10 8.46 2.45
CA GLN A 331 8.05 8.34 3.91
C GLN A 331 8.41 9.66 4.61
N ILE A 332 9.42 10.40 4.14
CA ILE A 332 9.79 11.71 4.69
C ILE A 332 8.63 12.68 4.56
N VAL A 333 8.04 12.81 3.37
CA VAL A 333 6.89 13.70 3.13
C VAL A 333 5.72 13.34 4.05
N ARG A 334 5.41 12.06 4.17
CA ARG A 334 4.33 11.57 5.04
C ARG A 334 4.61 11.87 6.51
N ALA A 335 5.84 11.61 6.97
CA ALA A 335 6.25 11.89 8.33
C ALA A 335 6.21 13.40 8.65
N GLN A 336 6.71 14.25 7.74
CA GLN A 336 6.65 15.71 7.89
C GLN A 336 5.21 16.21 8.06
N ARG A 337 4.26 15.65 7.29
CA ARG A 337 2.84 16.00 7.42
C ARG A 337 2.26 15.53 8.75
N LEU A 338 2.56 14.32 9.19
CA LEU A 338 2.15 13.83 10.51
C LEU A 338 2.72 14.69 11.64
N VAL A 339 3.98 15.11 11.55
CA VAL A 339 4.61 16.03 12.52
C VAL A 339 3.91 17.40 12.50
N TYR A 340 3.63 17.94 11.31
CA TYR A 340 2.88 19.21 11.18
C TYR A 340 1.51 19.14 11.87
N TRP A 341 0.81 18.02 11.72
CA TRP A 341 -0.49 17.78 12.39
C TRP A 341 -0.34 17.41 13.87
N GLY A 342 0.88 17.24 14.38
CA GLY A 342 1.15 16.91 15.78
C GLY A 342 0.92 15.44 16.13
N ALA A 343 1.11 14.53 15.17
CA ALA A 343 0.98 13.08 15.38
C ALA A 343 2.22 12.41 15.94
N GLY A 344 3.41 13.00 15.71
CA GLY A 344 4.67 12.39 16.09
C GLY A 344 5.87 13.30 15.90
N ARG A 345 7.03 12.69 15.91
CA ARG A 345 8.35 13.30 15.70
C ARG A 345 9.02 12.64 14.49
N LEU A 346 10.05 13.29 13.95
CA LEU A 346 10.79 12.83 12.77
C LEU A 346 12.29 12.88 13.06
N LEU A 347 12.99 11.77 12.87
CA LEU A 347 14.45 11.71 12.78
C LEU A 347 14.83 11.35 11.35
N LEU A 348 15.50 12.29 10.67
CA LEU A 348 15.93 12.07 9.28
C LEU A 348 17.05 11.04 9.19
N PRO A 349 17.10 10.21 8.13
CA PRO A 349 18.06 9.12 7.97
C PRO A 349 19.53 9.55 8.13
N GLN A 350 19.90 10.73 7.62
CA GLN A 350 21.26 11.26 7.72
C GLN A 350 21.69 11.62 9.14
N HIS A 351 20.75 11.72 10.08
CA HIS A 351 21.01 12.00 11.49
C HIS A 351 20.87 10.77 12.38
N LEU A 352 20.54 9.60 11.78
CA LEU A 352 20.29 8.37 12.51
C LEU A 352 21.62 7.79 13.08
N ASN A 353 21.72 7.78 14.39
CA ASN A 353 22.71 7.07 15.18
C ASN A 353 22.15 6.82 16.58
N GLY A 354 22.82 6.03 17.41
CA GLY A 354 22.35 5.68 18.76
C GLY A 354 22.09 6.88 19.66
N ALA A 355 22.97 7.89 19.62
CA ALA A 355 22.83 9.08 20.47
C ALA A 355 21.66 9.96 20.05
N SER A 356 21.53 10.23 18.74
CA SER A 356 20.40 11.01 18.20
C SER A 356 19.07 10.29 18.44
N LEU A 357 19.02 8.98 18.25
CA LEU A 357 17.82 8.19 18.48
C LEU A 357 17.44 8.16 19.97
N ALA A 358 18.42 8.04 20.88
CA ALA A 358 18.18 8.11 22.32
C ALA A 358 17.61 9.46 22.74
N ASN A 359 18.14 10.57 22.20
CA ASN A 359 17.60 11.90 22.45
C ASN A 359 16.16 12.04 21.95
N GLU A 360 15.86 11.58 20.73
CA GLU A 360 14.51 11.65 20.18
C GLU A 360 13.52 10.76 20.93
N ILE A 361 13.93 9.58 21.42
CA ILE A 361 13.10 8.74 22.29
C ILE A 361 12.83 9.46 23.62
N HIS A 362 13.84 10.10 24.21
CA HIS A 362 13.67 10.87 25.44
C HIS A 362 12.64 12.01 25.27
N GLU A 363 12.69 12.72 24.14
CA GLU A 363 11.73 13.75 23.82
C GLU A 363 10.32 13.16 23.52
N LEU A 364 10.26 11.98 22.88
CA LEU A 364 9.02 11.26 22.60
C LEU A 364 8.29 10.86 23.90
N MET A 365 9.02 10.54 24.97
CA MET A 365 8.43 10.18 26.27
C MET A 365 7.57 11.31 26.87
N ARG A 366 7.81 12.55 26.48
CA ARG A 366 7.07 13.74 26.91
C ARG A 366 6.04 14.21 25.86
N PHE A 367 6.07 13.61 24.69
CA PHE A 367 5.23 14.03 23.55
C PHE A 367 3.79 13.53 23.74
N GLN A 368 2.83 14.41 23.47
CA GLN A 368 1.42 14.07 23.48
C GLN A 368 0.82 14.33 22.09
N PRO A 369 0.37 13.30 21.38
CA PRO A 369 -0.21 13.46 20.05
C PRO A 369 -1.50 14.28 20.08
N ARG A 370 -1.67 15.14 19.09
CA ARG A 370 -2.92 15.86 18.88
C ARG A 370 -3.99 14.95 18.26
N ARG A 371 -5.26 15.32 18.44
CA ARG A 371 -6.36 14.69 17.71
C ARG A 371 -6.31 15.13 16.25
N MET A 372 -6.39 14.16 15.37
CA MET A 372 -6.52 14.37 13.94
C MET A 372 -7.86 13.83 13.48
N HIS A 373 -8.47 14.50 12.49
CA HIS A 373 -9.78 14.14 11.96
C HIS A 373 -9.66 13.91 10.44
N PHE A 374 -8.88 12.89 10.07
CA PHE A 374 -8.78 12.46 8.69
C PHE A 374 -9.82 11.37 8.40
N ASP A 375 -10.30 11.32 7.16
CA ASP A 375 -11.18 10.24 6.73
C ASP A 375 -10.37 8.93 6.61
N LEU A 376 -10.69 7.96 7.44
CA LEU A 376 -10.09 6.63 7.49
C LEU A 376 -10.98 5.55 6.85
N ASN A 377 -12.07 5.95 6.17
CA ASN A 377 -13.01 5.03 5.53
C ASN A 377 -12.67 4.77 4.05
N GLY A 378 -11.42 4.94 3.65
CA GLY A 378 -11.00 4.89 2.26
C GLY A 378 -11.40 3.62 1.51
N ALA A 379 -11.39 2.46 2.15
CA ALA A 379 -11.86 1.21 1.54
C ALA A 379 -13.36 1.22 1.24
N VAL A 380 -14.17 1.71 2.18
CA VAL A 380 -15.64 1.80 2.02
C VAL A 380 -15.97 2.82 0.94
N ASN A 381 -15.35 3.99 0.99
CA ASN A 381 -15.59 5.08 0.04
C ASN A 381 -15.18 4.66 -1.39
N ALA A 382 -14.03 4.01 -1.54
CA ALA A 382 -13.56 3.49 -2.83
C ALA A 382 -14.52 2.42 -3.38
N ALA A 383 -14.94 1.46 -2.56
CA ALA A 383 -15.86 0.41 -2.98
C ALA A 383 -17.24 0.98 -3.39
N ASN A 384 -17.77 1.94 -2.64
CA ASN A 384 -19.03 2.61 -2.96
C ASN A 384 -18.92 3.38 -4.29
N LEU A 385 -17.86 4.15 -4.48
CA LEU A 385 -17.63 4.92 -5.70
C LEU A 385 -17.51 4.01 -6.93
N ILE A 386 -16.72 2.94 -6.84
CA ILE A 386 -16.57 1.94 -7.91
C ILE A 386 -17.91 1.26 -8.23
N THR A 387 -18.67 0.90 -7.20
CA THR A 387 -19.97 0.25 -7.38
C THR A 387 -20.96 1.18 -8.10
N GLN A 388 -21.05 2.43 -7.68
CA GLN A 388 -21.91 3.43 -8.31
C GLN A 388 -21.50 3.70 -9.78
N ALA A 389 -20.19 3.87 -10.04
CA ALA A 389 -19.69 4.08 -11.40
C ALA A 389 -19.96 2.89 -12.33
N ALA A 390 -19.80 1.66 -11.84
CA ALA A 390 -20.09 0.46 -12.59
C ALA A 390 -21.59 0.35 -12.93
N LEU A 391 -22.48 0.69 -11.98
CA LEU A 391 -23.93 0.74 -12.23
C LEU A 391 -24.31 1.82 -13.24
N HIS A 392 -23.72 3.01 -13.14
CA HIS A 392 -23.97 4.10 -14.07
C HIS A 392 -23.54 3.73 -15.50
N LYS A 393 -22.39 3.12 -15.66
CA LYS A 393 -21.88 2.67 -16.95
C LYS A 393 -22.79 1.58 -17.58
N ASP A 394 -23.42 0.73 -16.76
CA ASP A 394 -24.44 -0.22 -17.23
C ASP A 394 -25.66 0.47 -17.79
N LEU A 395 -26.20 1.46 -17.08
CA LEU A 395 -27.40 2.19 -17.52
C LEU A 395 -27.17 2.94 -18.81
N THR A 396 -25.98 3.52 -18.99
CA THR A 396 -25.63 4.22 -20.25
C THR A 396 -25.43 3.26 -21.43
N ALA A 397 -24.88 2.07 -21.18
CA ALA A 397 -24.74 1.03 -22.20
C ALA A 397 -26.11 0.48 -22.68
N ASP A 398 -27.05 0.28 -21.74
CA ASP A 398 -28.39 -0.18 -22.05
C ASP A 398 -29.21 0.87 -22.86
N ILE A 399 -28.96 2.16 -22.63
CA ILE A 399 -29.56 3.25 -23.42
C ILE A 399 -28.95 3.32 -24.85
N ALA A 400 -27.65 3.10 -24.97
CA ALA A 400 -26.92 3.15 -26.25
C ALA A 400 -27.23 1.94 -27.16
N HIS A 401 -27.62 0.81 -26.57
CA HIS A 401 -28.03 -0.41 -27.29
C HIS A 401 -29.34 -0.94 -26.72
N PRO A 402 -30.49 -0.32 -26.99
CA PRO A 402 -31.78 -0.90 -26.63
C PRO A 402 -31.89 -2.28 -27.26
N ALA A 403 -32.22 -3.27 -26.43
CA ALA A 403 -32.41 -4.63 -26.89
C ALA A 403 -33.36 -4.60 -28.10
N SER A 404 -32.93 -5.07 -29.25
CA SER A 404 -33.78 -5.20 -30.41
C SER A 404 -34.89 -6.20 -30.08
N ASP A 405 -36.09 -5.70 -29.85
CA ASP A 405 -37.30 -6.49 -29.73
C ASP A 405 -37.61 -7.11 -31.10
N ASP A 406 -36.88 -8.17 -31.45
CA ASP A 406 -37.21 -9.00 -32.59
C ASP A 406 -38.23 -10.08 -32.16
N LYS A 407 -39.44 -9.62 -31.85
CA LYS A 407 -40.63 -10.44 -31.83
C LYS A 407 -41.52 -10.06 -33.02
N ARG A 408 -41.18 -10.57 -34.19
CA ARG A 408 -42.20 -10.67 -35.28
C ARG A 408 -43.10 -11.83 -34.93
N PRO A 409 -44.42 -11.61 -34.82
CA PRO A 409 -45.39 -12.70 -34.77
C PRO A 409 -45.51 -13.31 -36.15
N ARG A 410 -45.56 -14.63 -36.22
CA ARG A 410 -46.07 -15.39 -37.38
C ARG A 410 -47.58 -15.37 -37.36
#